data_b27dd9fe0bc51b4f866c296208b972ee
#
_entry.id   b27dd9fe0bc51b4f866c296208b972ee
#
_cell.length_a   1.000
_cell.length_b   1.000
_cell.length_c   1.000
_cell.angle_alpha   90.00
_cell.angle_beta   90.00
_cell.angle_gamma   90.00
#
_symmetry.space_group_name_H-M   'P 1'
#
loop_
_entity.id
_entity.type
_entity.pdbx_description
1 polymer ?
#
loop_
_entity_poly.entity_id
_entity_poly.type
_entity_poly.pdbx_seq_one_letter_code
_entity_poly.pdbx_strand_id
1 'polypeptide(L)'
;KIYQRPFGGMTKNYGNETVQRTCAAADRTGHAILHTLYGQALKHNTEFFIEYFALDLIMKDGACKGIIAWNLNDGTIHRFRSHTTIIATGGYGKVYYSATSAHTCTGDGNAMALRAGLPLQDMEFVQFHPTGIYGHGTLISEGVRGEGGYLVNSKGERFMERYAPKAKDLASRDVVSRSIAVEINEGRGIGKEQDHVHLHIDHLDPKVIDERLPGISEASKLFANVDAVSYTHLRAHETKW
;
A
#
# COMPACT_ATOMS: atom_id res chain seq x y z
N LYS A 1 -7.56 -17.10 -9.60
CA LYS A 1 -7.40 -16.85 -11.06
C LYS A 1 -6.64 -15.55 -11.24
N ILE A 2 -5.63 -15.53 -12.15
CA ILE A 2 -4.92 -14.31 -12.51
C ILE A 2 -5.61 -13.68 -13.72
N TYR A 3 -5.78 -12.36 -13.70
CA TYR A 3 -6.35 -11.58 -14.79
C TYR A 3 -5.69 -10.20 -14.88
N GLN A 4 -5.97 -9.46 -15.94
CA GLN A 4 -5.47 -8.10 -16.12
C GLN A 4 -6.54 -7.07 -15.77
N ARG A 5 -6.13 -5.98 -15.10
CA ARG A 5 -7.00 -4.87 -14.74
C ARG A 5 -6.37 -3.52 -15.10
N PRO A 6 -7.17 -2.45 -15.28
CA PRO A 6 -6.64 -1.10 -15.38
C PRO A 6 -6.08 -0.63 -14.02
N PHE A 7 -5.01 0.15 -14.08
CA PHE A 7 -4.40 0.78 -12.91
C PHE A 7 -4.02 2.23 -13.24
N GLY A 8 -4.01 3.09 -12.23
CA GLY A 8 -3.70 4.50 -12.39
C GLY A 8 -2.33 4.72 -13.01
N GLY A 9 -2.25 5.67 -13.94
CA GLY A 9 -1.03 5.98 -14.66
C GLY A 9 -0.61 4.98 -15.75
N MET A 10 -1.29 3.83 -15.88
CA MET A 10 -1.02 2.87 -16.95
C MET A 10 -1.78 3.28 -18.21
N THR A 11 -1.10 3.98 -19.09
CA THR A 11 -1.69 4.53 -20.32
C THR A 11 -0.87 4.18 -21.55
N LYS A 12 -1.49 4.28 -22.73
CA LYS A 12 -0.86 4.28 -24.05
C LYS A 12 -1.22 5.54 -24.82
N ASN A 13 -0.62 5.73 -26.00
CA ASN A 13 -0.87 6.88 -26.86
C ASN A 13 -0.74 8.22 -26.10
N TYR A 14 0.37 8.38 -25.35
CA TYR A 14 0.67 9.61 -24.58
C TYR A 14 -0.43 10.02 -23.59
N GLY A 15 -1.01 9.06 -22.89
CA GLY A 15 -2.04 9.30 -21.86
C GLY A 15 -3.48 9.34 -22.39
N ASN A 16 -3.71 9.07 -23.66
CA ASN A 16 -5.05 9.16 -24.25
C ASN A 16 -5.93 7.92 -23.98
N GLU A 17 -5.31 6.76 -23.70
CA GLU A 17 -6.04 5.51 -23.48
C GLU A 17 -5.48 4.77 -22.24
N THR A 18 -6.37 4.19 -21.44
CA THR A 18 -5.99 3.31 -20.33
C THR A 18 -5.57 1.95 -20.85
N VAL A 19 -4.52 1.38 -20.27
CA VAL A 19 -4.01 0.03 -20.61
C VAL A 19 -4.28 -0.93 -19.48
N GLN A 20 -4.88 -2.09 -19.78
CA GLN A 20 -5.07 -3.19 -18.84
C GLN A 20 -3.90 -4.18 -18.94
N ARG A 21 -2.79 -3.88 -18.30
CA ARG A 21 -1.60 -4.77 -18.29
C ARG A 21 -1.13 -5.16 -16.90
N THR A 22 -1.73 -4.61 -15.86
CA THR A 22 -1.43 -4.99 -14.48
C THR A 22 -2.07 -6.34 -14.18
N CYS A 23 -1.26 -7.36 -13.93
CA CYS A 23 -1.74 -8.69 -13.55
C CYS A 23 -2.16 -8.69 -12.08
N ALA A 24 -3.32 -9.24 -11.79
CA ALA A 24 -3.90 -9.28 -10.45
C ALA A 24 -4.50 -10.66 -10.14
N ALA A 25 -4.41 -11.05 -8.87
CA ALA A 25 -5.14 -12.16 -8.28
C ALA A 25 -6.14 -11.57 -7.28
N ALA A 26 -7.29 -11.09 -7.77
CA ALA A 26 -8.24 -10.27 -7.05
C ALA A 26 -7.55 -9.06 -6.38
N ASP A 27 -7.91 -8.72 -5.16
CA ASP A 27 -7.23 -7.72 -4.33
C ASP A 27 -6.21 -8.33 -3.35
N ARG A 28 -5.80 -9.60 -3.60
CA ARG A 28 -4.87 -10.39 -2.78
C ARG A 28 -3.60 -10.78 -3.55
N THR A 29 -3.20 -9.97 -4.52
CA THR A 29 -2.04 -10.27 -5.40
C THR A 29 -0.75 -10.44 -4.61
N GLY A 30 -0.45 -9.53 -3.67
CA GLY A 30 0.74 -9.61 -2.82
C GLY A 30 0.75 -10.89 -1.97
N HIS A 31 -0.38 -11.23 -1.36
CA HIS A 31 -0.55 -12.47 -0.60
C HIS A 31 -0.30 -13.72 -1.46
N ALA A 32 -0.85 -13.77 -2.67
CA ALA A 32 -0.65 -14.88 -3.60
C ALA A 32 0.82 -15.04 -4.03
N ILE A 33 1.52 -13.92 -4.31
CA ILE A 33 2.95 -13.93 -4.64
C ILE A 33 3.76 -14.45 -3.46
N LEU A 34 3.54 -13.92 -2.26
CA LEU A 34 4.28 -14.30 -1.06
C LEU A 34 4.16 -15.79 -0.77
N HIS A 35 2.95 -16.32 -0.76
CA HIS A 35 2.73 -17.75 -0.49
C HIS A 35 3.34 -18.66 -1.57
N THR A 36 3.28 -18.25 -2.84
CA THR A 36 3.88 -18.99 -3.93
C THR A 36 5.40 -19.04 -3.80
N LEU A 37 6.03 -17.89 -3.55
CA LEU A 37 7.49 -17.80 -3.40
C LEU A 37 7.97 -18.51 -2.14
N TYR A 38 7.26 -18.39 -1.03
CA TYR A 38 7.55 -19.12 0.20
C TYR A 38 7.51 -20.64 -0.01
N GLY A 39 6.45 -21.14 -0.67
CA GLY A 39 6.34 -22.56 -1.01
C GLY A 39 7.47 -23.05 -1.93
N GLN A 40 7.95 -22.22 -2.87
CA GLN A 40 9.12 -22.57 -3.70
C GLN A 40 10.43 -22.55 -2.87
N ALA A 41 10.61 -21.55 -2.01
CA ALA A 41 11.79 -21.48 -1.15
C ALA A 41 11.93 -22.72 -0.24
N LEU A 42 10.82 -23.23 0.31
CA LEU A 42 10.81 -24.47 1.08
C LEU A 42 11.26 -25.69 0.26
N LYS A 43 10.87 -25.78 -1.02
CA LYS A 43 11.32 -26.85 -1.92
C LYS A 43 12.83 -26.83 -2.19
N HIS A 44 13.46 -25.68 -2.06
CA HIS A 44 14.89 -25.49 -2.27
C HIS A 44 15.69 -25.47 -0.95
N ASN A 45 15.11 -25.95 0.14
CA ASN A 45 15.74 -26.03 1.47
C ASN A 45 16.29 -24.67 1.96
N THR A 46 15.59 -23.58 1.66
CA THR A 46 15.94 -22.28 2.19
C THR A 46 15.74 -22.24 3.71
N GLU A 47 16.77 -21.87 4.45
CA GLU A 47 16.65 -21.62 5.89
C GLU A 47 15.93 -20.32 6.18
N PHE A 48 14.97 -20.35 7.11
CA PHE A 48 14.22 -19.20 7.57
C PHE A 48 14.50 -18.95 9.05
N PHE A 49 14.97 -17.77 9.39
CA PHE A 49 15.18 -17.32 10.76
C PHE A 49 14.02 -16.39 11.14
N ILE A 50 12.94 -16.99 11.63
CA ILE A 50 11.70 -16.30 12.01
C ILE A 50 11.89 -15.67 13.39
N GLU A 51 11.34 -14.44 13.59
CA GLU A 51 11.49 -13.67 14.84
C GLU A 51 12.95 -13.31 15.17
N TYR A 52 13.78 -13.14 14.13
CA TYR A 52 15.12 -12.58 14.24
C TYR A 52 15.11 -11.12 13.74
N PHE A 53 15.32 -10.19 14.64
CA PHE A 53 15.38 -8.77 14.33
C PHE A 53 16.80 -8.38 13.91
N ALA A 54 16.96 -7.97 12.65
CA ALA A 54 18.28 -7.52 12.14
C ALA A 54 18.65 -6.18 12.77
N LEU A 55 19.74 -6.15 13.52
CA LEU A 55 20.23 -4.97 14.23
C LEU A 55 21.16 -4.12 13.37
N ASP A 56 22.16 -4.77 12.74
CA ASP A 56 23.16 -4.06 11.97
C ASP A 56 23.88 -4.94 10.93
N LEU A 57 24.55 -4.27 9.97
CA LEU A 57 25.45 -4.92 9.01
C LEU A 57 26.82 -5.13 9.62
N ILE A 58 27.46 -6.27 9.34
CA ILE A 58 28.86 -6.52 9.71
C ILE A 58 29.73 -6.02 8.56
N MET A 59 30.37 -4.89 8.74
CA MET A 59 31.26 -4.29 7.74
C MET A 59 32.72 -4.59 8.07
N LYS A 60 33.51 -4.99 7.08
CA LYS A 60 34.97 -5.15 7.18
C LYS A 60 35.61 -4.79 5.85
N ASP A 61 36.58 -3.90 5.90
CA ASP A 61 37.37 -3.45 4.73
C ASP A 61 36.49 -3.00 3.55
N GLY A 62 35.43 -2.22 3.85
CA GLY A 62 34.48 -1.72 2.89
C GLY A 62 33.47 -2.77 2.32
N ALA A 63 33.51 -4.02 2.80
CA ALA A 63 32.63 -5.09 2.35
C ALA A 63 31.68 -5.57 3.47
N CYS A 64 30.43 -5.82 3.12
CA CYS A 64 29.48 -6.46 4.02
C CYS A 64 29.82 -7.96 4.15
N LYS A 65 29.92 -8.45 5.37
CA LYS A 65 30.26 -9.83 5.73
C LYS A 65 29.11 -10.57 6.40
N GLY A 66 27.94 -9.96 6.47
CA GLY A 66 26.76 -10.51 7.09
C GLY A 66 26.03 -9.51 7.96
N ILE A 67 25.24 -10.02 8.91
CA ILE A 67 24.44 -9.21 9.82
C ILE A 67 24.58 -9.68 11.28
N ILE A 68 24.27 -8.77 12.20
CA ILE A 68 23.97 -9.09 13.59
C ILE A 68 22.44 -9.06 13.74
N ALA A 69 21.87 -10.06 14.35
CA ALA A 69 20.44 -10.15 14.61
C ALA A 69 20.15 -10.57 16.06
N TRP A 70 19.05 -10.07 16.55
CA TRP A 70 18.51 -10.40 17.87
C TRP A 70 17.39 -11.42 17.71
N ASN A 71 17.51 -12.59 18.37
CA ASN A 71 16.43 -13.55 18.46
C ASN A 71 15.40 -13.04 19.49
N LEU A 72 14.21 -12.72 19.04
CA LEU A 72 13.14 -12.18 19.88
C LEU A 72 12.52 -13.23 20.81
N ASN A 73 12.72 -14.53 20.53
CA ASN A 73 12.13 -15.59 21.35
C ASN A 73 12.92 -15.84 22.65
N ASP A 74 14.25 -15.69 22.62
CA ASP A 74 15.12 -16.03 23.76
C ASP A 74 16.04 -14.87 24.18
N GLY A 75 16.04 -13.76 23.46
CA GLY A 75 16.85 -12.58 23.75
C GLY A 75 18.32 -12.69 23.36
N THR A 76 18.74 -13.75 22.69
CA THR A 76 20.16 -13.94 22.32
C THR A 76 20.53 -13.14 21.07
N ILE A 77 21.82 -12.78 20.97
CA ILE A 77 22.39 -12.09 19.82
C ILE A 77 23.12 -13.08 18.92
N HIS A 78 22.78 -13.07 17.64
CA HIS A 78 23.34 -13.95 16.64
C HIS A 78 24.10 -13.19 15.56
N ARG A 79 25.18 -13.80 15.07
CA ARG A 79 25.96 -13.31 13.96
C ARG A 79 25.79 -14.23 12.76
N PHE A 80 25.18 -13.73 11.69
CA PHE A 80 25.04 -14.44 10.42
C PHE A 80 26.13 -13.98 9.47
N ARG A 81 27.00 -14.89 9.04
CA ARG A 81 28.05 -14.62 8.07
C ARG A 81 27.55 -14.94 6.67
N SER A 82 27.82 -14.06 5.72
CA SER A 82 27.42 -14.24 4.34
C SER A 82 28.44 -13.63 3.37
N HIS A 83 28.52 -14.17 2.18
CA HIS A 83 29.28 -13.57 1.08
C HIS A 83 28.52 -12.42 0.43
N THR A 84 27.19 -12.48 0.43
CA THR A 84 26.29 -11.48 -0.12
C THR A 84 25.11 -11.26 0.84
N THR A 85 24.79 -10.03 1.11
CA THR A 85 23.64 -9.65 1.94
C THR A 85 22.67 -8.83 1.11
N ILE A 86 21.40 -9.25 1.04
CA ILE A 86 20.34 -8.52 0.37
C ILE A 86 19.47 -7.86 1.43
N ILE A 87 19.34 -6.54 1.38
CA ILE A 87 18.43 -5.77 2.25
C ILE A 87 17.10 -5.68 1.52
N ALA A 88 16.07 -6.32 2.07
CA ALA A 88 14.72 -6.35 1.52
C ALA A 88 13.66 -6.06 2.61
N THR A 89 13.94 -5.06 3.46
CA THR A 89 13.19 -4.74 4.69
C THR A 89 11.93 -3.91 4.45
N GLY A 90 11.57 -3.66 3.19
CA GLY A 90 10.43 -2.82 2.84
C GLY A 90 10.68 -1.33 3.05
N GLY A 91 9.60 -0.57 3.12
CA GLY A 91 9.66 0.88 3.27
C GLY A 91 9.73 1.36 4.72
N TYR A 92 9.55 2.67 4.89
CA TYR A 92 9.58 3.35 6.20
C TYR A 92 8.32 4.19 6.47
N GLY A 93 7.17 3.78 5.90
CA GLY A 93 5.92 4.54 6.05
C GLY A 93 5.46 4.72 7.48
N LYS A 94 5.88 3.86 8.42
CA LYS A 94 5.54 3.95 9.85
C LYS A 94 6.31 5.01 10.64
N VAL A 95 7.20 5.77 10.02
CA VAL A 95 7.74 7.00 10.61
C VAL A 95 6.69 8.12 10.66
N TYR A 96 5.62 8.00 9.85
CA TYR A 96 4.49 8.93 9.86
C TYR A 96 3.37 8.41 10.76
N TYR A 97 2.67 9.33 11.42
CA TYR A 97 1.58 9.01 12.36
C TYR A 97 0.48 8.18 11.71
N SER A 98 0.04 8.57 10.51
CA SER A 98 -0.98 7.85 9.77
C SER A 98 -0.38 7.29 8.49
N ALA A 99 -0.34 5.97 8.38
CA ALA A 99 0.20 5.28 7.21
C ALA A 99 -0.53 3.96 6.99
N THR A 100 -0.75 3.63 5.72
CA THR A 100 -1.33 2.33 5.29
C THR A 100 -0.28 1.21 5.25
N SER A 101 0.97 1.51 5.56
CA SER A 101 2.08 0.55 5.60
C SER A 101 1.94 -0.45 6.75
N ALA A 102 2.47 -1.64 6.58
CA ALA A 102 2.58 -2.62 7.66
C ALA A 102 3.40 -2.07 8.85
N HIS A 103 3.12 -2.54 10.06
CA HIS A 103 3.81 -2.08 11.27
C HIS A 103 5.32 -2.31 11.24
N THR A 104 5.79 -3.26 10.45
CA THR A 104 7.21 -3.56 10.23
C THR A 104 7.93 -2.58 9.28
N CYS A 105 7.21 -1.64 8.66
CA CYS A 105 7.81 -0.64 7.75
C CYS A 105 8.36 0.55 8.53
N THR A 106 9.36 0.33 9.35
CA THR A 106 9.95 1.27 10.32
C THR A 106 11.25 1.92 9.85
N GLY A 107 11.81 1.47 8.69
CA GLY A 107 13.02 2.05 8.11
C GLY A 107 14.33 1.45 8.63
N ASP A 108 14.27 0.31 9.30
CA ASP A 108 15.46 -0.33 9.91
C ASP A 108 16.54 -0.65 8.87
N GLY A 109 16.16 -1.11 7.67
CA GLY A 109 17.10 -1.37 6.58
C GLY A 109 17.84 -0.10 6.12
N ASN A 110 17.13 1.01 5.99
CA ASN A 110 17.70 2.30 5.66
C ASN A 110 18.68 2.76 6.76
N ALA A 111 18.29 2.60 8.02
CA ALA A 111 19.13 2.94 9.17
C ALA A 111 20.40 2.10 9.23
N MET A 112 20.31 0.78 9.00
CA MET A 112 21.47 -0.12 8.91
C MET A 112 22.42 0.30 7.77
N ALA A 113 21.88 0.63 6.59
CA ALA A 113 22.67 1.09 5.46
C ALA A 113 23.41 2.40 5.79
N LEU A 114 22.72 3.37 6.41
CA LEU A 114 23.31 4.64 6.81
C LEU A 114 24.43 4.45 7.86
N ARG A 115 24.19 3.63 8.89
CA ARG A 115 25.23 3.32 9.90
C ARG A 115 26.43 2.60 9.32
N ALA A 116 26.23 1.81 8.26
CA ALA A 116 27.31 1.16 7.52
C ALA A 116 28.10 2.12 6.60
N GLY A 117 27.74 3.41 6.55
CA GLY A 117 28.40 4.42 5.71
C GLY A 117 27.95 4.38 4.24
N LEU A 118 26.83 3.71 3.92
CA LEU A 118 26.27 3.69 2.58
C LEU A 118 25.42 4.94 2.34
N PRO A 119 25.46 5.52 1.12
CA PRO A 119 24.62 6.67 0.80
C PRO A 119 23.14 6.28 0.72
N LEU A 120 22.27 7.16 1.21
CA LEU A 120 20.80 7.10 0.98
C LEU A 120 20.46 8.18 -0.04
N GLN A 121 19.48 7.90 -0.89
CA GLN A 121 19.04 8.80 -1.95
C GLN A 121 17.54 8.91 -1.98
N ASP A 122 17.05 10.09 -2.36
CA ASP A 122 15.62 10.37 -2.62
C ASP A 122 14.69 10.08 -1.42
N MET A 123 15.20 10.30 -0.20
CA MET A 123 14.47 9.98 1.04
C MET A 123 13.26 10.88 1.28
N GLU A 124 13.18 12.03 0.62
CA GLU A 124 12.04 12.95 0.65
C GLU A 124 10.86 12.46 -0.21
N PHE A 125 11.06 11.54 -1.14
CA PHE A 125 10.01 11.04 -2.02
C PHE A 125 9.21 9.94 -1.36
N VAL A 126 8.23 10.33 -0.57
CA VAL A 126 7.27 9.43 0.07
C VAL A 126 5.92 9.54 -0.63
N GLN A 127 5.38 8.40 -1.08
CA GLN A 127 4.05 8.34 -1.68
C GLN A 127 3.04 7.87 -0.64
N PHE A 128 2.05 8.71 -0.35
CA PHE A 128 0.89 8.33 0.44
C PHE A 128 -0.16 7.67 -0.45
N HIS A 129 -0.76 6.58 0.03
CA HIS A 129 -1.87 5.96 -0.69
C HIS A 129 -3.15 6.77 -0.46
N PRO A 130 -3.87 7.18 -1.53
CA PRO A 130 -4.99 8.11 -1.40
C PRO A 130 -6.23 7.53 -0.72
N THR A 131 -6.33 6.20 -0.61
CA THR A 131 -7.52 5.55 -0.08
C THR A 131 -7.19 4.56 1.04
N GLY A 132 -7.81 4.75 2.19
CA GLY A 132 -7.72 3.90 3.36
C GLY A 132 -9.05 3.88 4.12
N ILE A 133 -9.28 2.86 4.94
CA ILE A 133 -10.45 2.80 5.82
C ILE A 133 -10.27 3.85 6.91
N TYR A 134 -11.20 4.78 6.99
CA TYR A 134 -11.18 5.89 7.94
C TYR A 134 -11.11 5.39 9.40
N GLY A 135 -10.23 5.99 10.18
CA GLY A 135 -10.01 5.67 11.59
C GLY A 135 -9.12 4.44 11.84
N HIS A 136 -8.89 3.57 10.83
CA HIS A 136 -8.09 2.35 10.98
C HIS A 136 -6.80 2.35 10.15
N GLY A 137 -6.71 3.18 9.11
CA GLY A 137 -5.54 3.23 8.23
C GLY A 137 -5.34 1.99 7.35
N THR A 138 -6.31 1.07 7.30
CA THR A 138 -6.23 -0.12 6.45
C THR A 138 -6.33 0.29 4.99
N LEU A 139 -5.39 -0.20 4.17
CA LEU A 139 -5.31 0.12 2.76
C LEU A 139 -6.56 -0.32 1.99
N ILE A 140 -7.17 0.61 1.25
CA ILE A 140 -8.13 0.30 0.19
C ILE A 140 -7.37 0.33 -1.13
N SER A 141 -7.13 -0.85 -1.70
CA SER A 141 -6.36 -1.01 -2.93
C SER A 141 -6.86 -0.11 -4.06
N GLU A 142 -5.94 0.42 -4.86
CA GLU A 142 -6.25 1.10 -6.12
C GLU A 142 -7.07 0.23 -7.08
N GLY A 143 -7.01 -1.10 -6.91
CA GLY A 143 -7.84 -2.05 -7.64
C GLY A 143 -9.33 -1.75 -7.53
N VAL A 144 -9.80 -1.17 -6.44
CA VAL A 144 -11.20 -0.75 -6.26
C VAL A 144 -11.59 0.30 -7.30
N ARG A 145 -10.75 1.32 -7.50
CA ARG A 145 -10.96 2.33 -8.54
C ARG A 145 -10.78 1.74 -9.95
N GLY A 146 -9.89 0.76 -10.08
CA GLY A 146 -9.70 -0.01 -11.31
C GLY A 146 -10.90 -0.86 -11.71
N GLU A 147 -11.68 -1.33 -10.76
CA GLU A 147 -12.94 -2.05 -11.00
C GLU A 147 -14.16 -1.11 -11.17
N GLY A 148 -13.96 0.21 -11.10
CA GLY A 148 -14.98 1.21 -11.35
C GLY A 148 -15.41 2.04 -10.13
N GLY A 149 -14.76 1.88 -8.98
CA GLY A 149 -15.01 2.72 -7.80
C GLY A 149 -14.65 4.19 -8.07
N TYR A 150 -15.43 5.12 -7.52
CA TYR A 150 -15.23 6.56 -7.71
C TYR A 150 -15.35 7.35 -6.41
N LEU A 151 -14.71 8.51 -6.37
CA LEU A 151 -14.64 9.39 -5.21
C LEU A 151 -15.67 10.52 -5.30
N VAL A 152 -16.33 10.82 -4.17
CA VAL A 152 -17.26 11.95 -4.05
C VAL A 152 -16.96 12.80 -2.82
N ASN A 153 -17.23 14.11 -2.92
CA ASN A 153 -17.15 15.06 -1.83
C ASN A 153 -18.49 15.21 -1.10
N SER A 154 -18.58 16.12 -0.12
CA SER A 154 -19.79 16.38 0.68
C SER A 154 -20.98 16.89 -0.14
N LYS A 155 -20.75 17.39 -1.35
CA LYS A 155 -21.82 17.84 -2.27
C LYS A 155 -22.31 16.74 -3.20
N GLY A 156 -21.77 15.51 -3.09
CA GLY A 156 -22.06 14.40 -3.99
C GLY A 156 -21.39 14.53 -5.36
N GLU A 157 -20.41 15.42 -5.51
CA GLU A 157 -19.70 15.63 -6.79
C GLU A 157 -18.59 14.59 -6.95
N ARG A 158 -18.48 14.00 -8.13
CA ARG A 158 -17.32 13.20 -8.56
C ARG A 158 -16.18 14.16 -8.93
N PHE A 159 -15.51 14.69 -7.91
CA PHE A 159 -14.56 15.80 -8.06
C PHE A 159 -13.34 15.46 -8.91
N MET A 160 -12.97 14.19 -9.06
CA MET A 160 -11.86 13.79 -9.91
C MET A 160 -12.06 14.14 -11.39
N GLU A 161 -13.30 14.31 -11.84
CA GLU A 161 -13.60 14.80 -13.20
C GLU A 161 -13.12 16.23 -13.43
N ARG A 162 -13.04 17.04 -12.37
CA ARG A 162 -12.51 18.42 -12.42
C ARG A 162 -10.98 18.46 -12.43
N TYR A 163 -10.33 17.61 -11.61
CA TYR A 163 -8.87 17.61 -11.45
C TYR A 163 -8.14 16.80 -12.52
N ALA A 164 -8.75 15.75 -13.02
CA ALA A 164 -8.19 14.85 -14.02
C ALA A 164 -9.26 14.42 -15.05
N PRO A 165 -9.71 15.31 -15.94
CA PRO A 165 -10.87 15.04 -16.83
C PRO A 165 -10.76 13.79 -17.68
N LYS A 166 -9.54 13.39 -18.08
CA LYS A 166 -9.29 12.20 -18.90
C LYS A 166 -9.21 10.92 -18.06
N ALA A 167 -8.38 10.91 -17.02
CA ALA A 167 -8.10 9.74 -16.22
C ALA A 167 -9.10 9.55 -15.07
N LYS A 168 -9.78 10.62 -14.65
CA LYS A 168 -10.76 10.65 -13.55
C LYS A 168 -10.17 9.95 -12.30
N ASP A 169 -10.90 9.02 -11.72
CA ASP A 169 -10.49 8.27 -10.53
C ASP A 169 -9.29 7.32 -10.77
N LEU A 170 -8.90 7.09 -12.04
CA LEU A 170 -7.68 6.37 -12.43
C LEU A 170 -6.49 7.29 -12.69
N ALA A 171 -6.52 8.54 -12.25
CA ALA A 171 -5.35 9.39 -12.20
C ALA A 171 -4.26 8.78 -11.30
N SER A 172 -3.01 9.22 -11.44
CA SER A 172 -1.92 8.77 -10.58
C SER A 172 -2.21 9.07 -9.11
N ARG A 173 -1.65 8.26 -8.22
CA ARG A 173 -1.94 8.32 -6.77
C ARG A 173 -1.70 9.70 -6.16
N ASP A 174 -0.62 10.36 -6.58
CA ASP A 174 -0.28 11.70 -6.12
C ASP A 174 -1.30 12.76 -6.56
N VAL A 175 -1.85 12.65 -7.77
CA VAL A 175 -2.92 13.53 -8.25
C VAL A 175 -4.19 13.30 -7.45
N VAL A 176 -4.59 12.05 -7.23
CA VAL A 176 -5.78 11.72 -6.42
C VAL A 176 -5.63 12.23 -4.99
N SER A 177 -4.47 11.98 -4.36
CA SER A 177 -4.15 12.39 -3.00
C SER A 177 -4.25 13.91 -2.85
N ARG A 178 -3.57 14.67 -3.71
CA ARG A 178 -3.66 16.14 -3.70
C ARG A 178 -5.08 16.67 -3.95
N SER A 179 -5.84 16.01 -4.82
CA SER A 179 -7.22 16.41 -5.11
C SER A 179 -8.12 16.21 -3.87
N ILE A 180 -7.95 15.11 -3.15
CA ILE A 180 -8.65 14.86 -1.88
C ILE A 180 -8.29 15.96 -0.86
N ALA A 181 -7.00 16.28 -0.72
CA ALA A 181 -6.56 17.34 0.20
C ALA A 181 -7.17 18.71 -0.13
N VAL A 182 -7.24 19.06 -1.43
CA VAL A 182 -7.89 20.30 -1.86
C VAL A 182 -9.38 20.30 -1.50
N GLU A 183 -10.10 19.21 -1.76
CA GLU A 183 -11.53 19.10 -1.40
C GLU A 183 -11.76 19.30 0.11
N ILE A 184 -10.94 18.66 0.94
CA ILE A 184 -11.01 18.77 2.39
C ILE A 184 -10.68 20.20 2.85
N ASN A 185 -9.57 20.77 2.37
CA ASN A 185 -9.12 22.11 2.77
C ASN A 185 -10.08 23.22 2.34
N GLU A 186 -10.81 23.04 1.25
CA GLU A 186 -11.84 23.97 0.79
C GLU A 186 -13.22 23.72 1.42
N GLY A 187 -13.32 22.88 2.47
CA GLY A 187 -14.54 22.63 3.23
C GLY A 187 -15.57 21.74 2.51
N ARG A 188 -15.10 20.93 1.55
CA ARG A 188 -15.94 19.93 0.87
C ARG A 188 -15.67 18.51 1.35
N GLY A 189 -14.98 18.37 2.47
CA GLY A 189 -14.86 17.10 3.19
C GLY A 189 -16.20 16.62 3.77
N ILE A 190 -16.26 15.34 4.09
CA ILE A 190 -17.43 14.65 4.61
C ILE A 190 -17.25 14.37 6.10
N GLY A 191 -18.37 14.14 6.80
CA GLY A 191 -18.42 13.86 8.23
C GLY A 191 -18.37 15.12 9.10
N LYS A 192 -18.40 14.91 10.41
CA LYS A 192 -18.42 16.00 11.40
C LYS A 192 -17.14 16.85 11.35
N GLU A 193 -16.01 16.20 11.15
CA GLU A 193 -14.69 16.85 11.09
C GLU A 193 -14.33 17.32 9.68
N GLN A 194 -15.13 17.02 8.66
CA GLN A 194 -14.92 17.36 7.24
C GLN A 194 -13.54 16.94 6.73
N ASP A 195 -13.00 15.82 7.20
CA ASP A 195 -11.61 15.40 7.02
C ASP A 195 -11.43 14.20 6.10
N HIS A 196 -12.49 13.76 5.39
CA HIS A 196 -12.46 12.65 4.46
C HIS A 196 -13.43 12.84 3.29
N VAL A 197 -13.33 11.95 2.30
CA VAL A 197 -14.24 11.82 1.17
C VAL A 197 -14.80 10.41 1.11
N HIS A 198 -15.85 10.17 0.34
CA HIS A 198 -16.39 8.83 0.16
C HIS A 198 -15.86 8.17 -1.12
N LEU A 199 -15.60 6.88 -1.03
CA LEU A 199 -15.33 6.00 -2.17
C LEU A 199 -16.55 5.10 -2.39
N HIS A 200 -17.19 5.22 -3.55
CA HIS A 200 -18.39 4.48 -3.92
C HIS A 200 -18.06 3.25 -4.75
N ILE A 201 -18.64 2.13 -4.39
CA ILE A 201 -18.60 0.85 -5.13
C ILE A 201 -19.95 0.14 -5.22
N ASP A 202 -21.00 0.73 -4.64
CA ASP A 202 -22.37 0.22 -4.57
C ASP A 202 -23.07 0.03 -5.93
N HIS A 203 -22.60 0.72 -6.94
CA HIS A 203 -23.05 0.59 -8.31
C HIS A 203 -22.45 -0.62 -9.04
N LEU A 204 -21.44 -1.28 -8.44
CA LEU A 204 -20.82 -2.47 -9.03
C LEU A 204 -21.70 -3.71 -8.84
N ASP A 205 -21.65 -4.63 -9.81
CA ASP A 205 -22.30 -5.92 -9.65
C ASP A 205 -21.76 -6.64 -8.41
N PRO A 206 -22.59 -7.13 -7.49
CA PRO A 206 -22.16 -7.89 -6.32
C PRO A 206 -21.19 -9.02 -6.64
N LYS A 207 -21.34 -9.69 -7.78
CA LYS A 207 -20.40 -10.72 -8.24
C LYS A 207 -19.01 -10.18 -8.51
N VAL A 208 -18.90 -8.95 -9.00
CA VAL A 208 -17.60 -8.30 -9.22
C VAL A 208 -16.93 -7.99 -7.87
N ILE A 209 -17.70 -7.53 -6.89
CA ILE A 209 -17.21 -7.28 -5.54
C ILE A 209 -16.70 -8.59 -4.91
N ASP A 210 -17.49 -9.66 -4.95
CA ASP A 210 -17.14 -10.95 -4.36
C ASP A 210 -15.93 -11.61 -5.04
N GLU A 211 -15.84 -11.55 -6.38
CA GLU A 211 -14.77 -12.22 -7.12
C GLU A 211 -13.46 -11.40 -7.17
N ARG A 212 -13.56 -10.08 -7.23
CA ARG A 212 -12.41 -9.20 -7.51
C ARG A 212 -11.96 -8.35 -6.34
N LEU A 213 -12.84 -8.12 -5.34
CA LEU A 213 -12.59 -7.30 -4.17
C LEU A 213 -12.90 -8.01 -2.83
N PRO A 214 -12.68 -9.35 -2.70
CA PRO A 214 -13.07 -10.09 -1.49
C PRO A 214 -12.36 -9.60 -0.24
N GLY A 215 -11.08 -9.20 -0.35
CA GLY A 215 -10.30 -8.70 0.79
C GLY A 215 -10.78 -7.35 1.27
N ILE A 216 -11.17 -6.46 0.35
CA ILE A 216 -11.74 -5.14 0.69
C ILE A 216 -13.12 -5.31 1.34
N SER A 217 -13.97 -6.20 0.81
CA SER A 217 -15.27 -6.50 1.39
C SER A 217 -15.13 -7.02 2.83
N GLU A 218 -14.22 -7.97 3.05
CA GLU A 218 -13.92 -8.52 4.37
C GLU A 218 -13.38 -7.45 5.33
N ALA A 219 -12.39 -6.66 4.89
CA ALA A 219 -11.80 -5.60 5.70
C ALA A 219 -12.83 -4.51 6.07
N SER A 220 -13.72 -4.15 5.15
CA SER A 220 -14.78 -3.17 5.41
C SER A 220 -15.76 -3.65 6.47
N LYS A 221 -16.12 -4.93 6.45
CA LYS A 221 -16.96 -5.54 7.49
C LYS A 221 -16.26 -5.57 8.85
N LEU A 222 -15.01 -6.01 8.88
CA LEU A 222 -14.26 -6.18 10.13
C LEU A 222 -13.88 -4.85 10.80
N PHE A 223 -13.43 -3.87 10.03
CA PHE A 223 -12.86 -2.64 10.58
C PHE A 223 -13.83 -1.46 10.57
N ALA A 224 -14.74 -1.39 9.61
CA ALA A 224 -15.69 -0.28 9.49
C ALA A 224 -17.12 -0.67 9.81
N ASN A 225 -17.40 -1.97 10.03
CA ASN A 225 -18.75 -2.52 10.17
C ASN A 225 -19.67 -2.13 8.99
N VAL A 226 -19.09 -2.09 7.78
CA VAL A 226 -19.75 -1.70 6.54
C VAL A 226 -19.78 -2.90 5.60
N ASP A 227 -20.96 -3.24 5.09
CA ASP A 227 -21.08 -4.23 4.02
C ASP A 227 -20.86 -3.55 2.66
N ALA A 228 -19.75 -3.92 2.00
CA ALA A 228 -19.35 -3.35 0.71
C ALA A 228 -20.36 -3.59 -0.44
N VAL A 229 -21.25 -4.56 -0.29
CA VAL A 229 -22.30 -4.88 -1.28
C VAL A 229 -23.55 -4.02 -1.09
N SER A 230 -23.90 -3.73 0.16
CA SER A 230 -25.16 -3.05 0.50
C SER A 230 -24.98 -1.63 1.04
N TYR A 231 -23.75 -1.24 1.42
CA TYR A 231 -23.47 0.07 2.03
C TYR A 231 -22.08 0.57 1.64
N THR A 232 -22.00 1.68 0.95
CA THR A 232 -20.80 2.05 0.22
C THR A 232 -20.27 3.42 0.56
N HIS A 233 -19.95 3.61 1.78
CA HIS A 233 -19.15 4.77 2.13
C HIS A 233 -17.83 4.30 2.72
N LEU A 234 -16.94 3.74 1.88
CA LEU A 234 -15.55 3.58 2.23
C LEU A 234 -14.95 4.99 2.32
N ARG A 235 -14.56 5.39 3.51
CA ARG A 235 -14.01 6.72 3.76
C ARG A 235 -12.56 6.74 3.33
N ALA A 236 -12.25 7.54 2.32
CA ALA A 236 -10.88 7.81 1.92
C ALA A 236 -10.34 8.96 2.76
N HIS A 237 -9.27 8.74 3.48
CA HIS A 237 -8.62 9.73 4.32
C HIS A 237 -7.18 9.92 3.87
N GLU A 238 -6.82 11.15 3.58
CA GLU A 238 -5.42 11.53 3.48
C GLU A 238 -4.86 11.78 4.88
N THR A 239 -3.62 11.38 5.09
CA THR A 239 -2.92 11.57 6.36
C THR A 239 -2.87 13.05 6.74
N LYS A 240 -3.41 13.40 7.90
CA LYS A 240 -3.13 14.71 8.51
C LYS A 240 -1.63 14.82 8.77
N TRP A 241 -1.04 15.88 8.29
CA TRP A 241 0.32 16.32 8.59
C TRP A 241 0.46 16.69 10.06
#